data_99861b3d498aa2f4502152c5e5c4a308
#
_entry.id   99861b3d498aa2f4502152c5e5c4a308
#
_cell.length_a   1.000
_cell.length_b   1.000
_cell.length_c   1.000
_cell.angle_alpha   90.00
_cell.angle_beta   90.00
_cell.angle_gamma   90.00
#
_symmetry.space_group_name_H-M   'P 1'
#
loop_
_entity.id
_entity.type
_entity.pdbx_description
1 polymer ?
#
loop_
_entity_poly.entity_id
_entity_poly.type
_entity_poly.pdbx_seq_one_letter_code
_entity_poly.pdbx_strand_id
1 'polypeptide(L)'
;MTTLQRIVDLAADTVEGCDAAGVLLVDKGRILAGSWSNDLVRQIETMEYELGEGPCVDAIWKQPVFESADLHDAVSQWPRFAPRALEAGVESLLGFRLFLAEDTLGALDLYAYRAGAFNQTSRAIGTVLASHASLALAGAQLHERDLDTVAGLREALLTRDVLGQAKGILMATRHVDADAAFDLLIKASQNQNIKVRTLAEEVARTGELPEG
;
A
#
# COMPACT_ATOMS: atom_id res chain seq x y z
N MET A 1 -0.87 13.49 -10.61
CA MET A 1 -0.59 13.88 -9.21
C MET A 1 -1.38 12.95 -8.33
N THR A 2 -0.71 12.17 -7.49
CA THR A 2 -1.34 11.17 -6.60
C THR A 2 -1.95 11.83 -5.36
N THR A 3 -2.84 11.12 -4.67
CA THR A 3 -3.40 11.60 -3.39
C THR A 3 -2.29 11.85 -2.36
N LEU A 4 -1.28 10.97 -2.30
CA LEU A 4 -0.12 11.13 -1.40
C LEU A 4 0.65 12.42 -1.69
N GLN A 5 0.94 12.72 -2.96
CA GLN A 5 1.66 13.94 -3.33
C GLN A 5 0.90 15.20 -2.92
N ARG A 6 -0.42 15.20 -3.09
CA ARG A 6 -1.24 16.34 -2.65
C ARG A 6 -1.20 16.57 -1.15
N ILE A 7 -1.16 15.50 -0.36
CA ILE A 7 -1.04 15.57 1.10
C ILE A 7 0.32 16.18 1.48
N VAL A 8 1.39 15.69 0.86
CA VAL A 8 2.76 16.19 1.09
C VAL A 8 2.88 17.67 0.74
N ASP A 9 2.43 18.07 -0.46
CA ASP A 9 2.49 19.45 -0.92
C ASP A 9 1.67 20.38 0.01
N LEU A 10 0.46 19.97 0.39
CA LEU A 10 -0.39 20.74 1.30
C LEU A 10 0.25 20.88 2.68
N ALA A 11 0.88 19.84 3.19
CA ALA A 11 1.55 19.89 4.49
C ALA A 11 2.75 20.85 4.47
N ALA A 12 3.59 20.76 3.44
CA ALA A 12 4.74 21.66 3.27
C ALA A 12 4.32 23.13 3.11
N ASP A 13 3.20 23.39 2.39
CA ASP A 13 2.72 24.75 2.12
C ASP A 13 1.97 25.39 3.29
N THR A 14 1.33 24.59 4.16
CA THR A 14 0.40 25.12 5.18
C THR A 14 0.90 25.04 6.60
N VAL A 15 1.83 24.13 6.92
CA VAL A 15 2.35 24.01 8.28
C VAL A 15 3.53 24.96 8.46
N GLU A 16 3.33 25.97 9.32
CA GLU A 16 4.39 26.91 9.65
C GLU A 16 5.62 26.19 10.22
N GLY A 17 6.79 26.52 9.69
CA GLY A 17 8.07 25.91 10.07
C GLY A 17 8.42 24.62 9.34
N CYS A 18 7.54 24.12 8.47
CA CYS A 18 7.82 22.95 7.65
C CYS A 18 8.61 23.36 6.42
N ASP A 19 9.83 22.84 6.27
CA ASP A 19 10.68 23.06 5.11
C ASP A 19 10.52 21.92 4.07
N ALA A 20 10.13 20.73 4.56
CA ALA A 20 9.90 19.57 3.70
C ALA A 20 8.97 18.57 4.40
N ALA A 21 8.28 17.75 3.62
CA ALA A 21 7.32 16.76 4.12
C ALA A 21 7.40 15.45 3.35
N GLY A 22 6.98 14.38 4.00
CA GLY A 22 6.84 13.06 3.40
C GLY A 22 5.63 12.31 3.95
N VAL A 23 5.13 11.37 3.17
CA VAL A 23 4.11 10.40 3.59
C VAL A 23 4.57 9.01 3.20
N LEU A 24 4.58 8.12 4.17
CA LEU A 24 4.75 6.69 3.96
C LEU A 24 3.45 5.95 4.24
N LEU A 25 3.09 5.03 3.35
CA LEU A 25 2.02 4.05 3.58
C LEU A 25 2.62 2.72 3.98
N VAL A 26 1.98 2.06 4.94
CA VAL A 26 2.40 0.75 5.42
C VAL A 26 1.23 -0.24 5.41
N ASP A 27 1.54 -1.51 5.15
CA ASP A 27 0.63 -2.63 5.39
C ASP A 27 1.41 -3.74 6.09
N LYS A 28 0.91 -4.16 7.26
CA LYS A 28 1.53 -5.22 8.07
C LYS A 28 3.02 -5.02 8.32
N GLY A 29 3.44 -3.76 8.53
CA GLY A 29 4.83 -3.40 8.80
C GLY A 29 5.73 -3.33 7.56
N ARG A 30 5.16 -3.34 6.35
CA ARG A 30 5.90 -3.14 5.10
C ARG A 30 5.50 -1.83 4.45
N ILE A 31 6.47 -1.10 3.93
CA ILE A 31 6.17 0.08 3.11
C ILE A 31 5.52 -0.39 1.81
N LEU A 32 4.36 0.19 1.50
CA LEU A 32 3.62 -0.01 0.26
C LEU A 32 3.95 1.06 -0.77
N ALA A 33 3.96 2.31 -0.33
CA ALA A 33 4.14 3.48 -1.18
C ALA A 33 4.62 4.66 -0.34
N GLY A 34 5.23 5.65 -1.00
CA GLY A 34 5.62 6.91 -0.39
C GLY A 34 5.50 8.07 -1.37
N SER A 35 5.45 9.27 -0.83
CA SER A 35 5.54 10.52 -1.58
C SER A 35 6.30 11.55 -0.76
N TRP A 36 7.12 12.34 -1.40
CA TRP A 36 8.07 13.25 -0.74
C TRP A 36 8.09 14.60 -1.44
N SER A 37 8.30 15.67 -0.69
CA SER A 37 8.45 17.01 -1.24
C SER A 37 9.76 17.18 -2.00
N ASN A 38 10.79 16.41 -1.62
CA ASN A 38 12.11 16.44 -2.29
C ASN A 38 12.88 15.13 -2.06
N ASP A 39 14.01 14.98 -2.75
CA ASP A 39 14.86 13.78 -2.69
C ASP A 39 15.52 13.58 -1.33
N LEU A 40 15.78 14.65 -0.57
CA LEU A 40 16.36 14.57 0.77
C LEU A 40 15.43 13.84 1.71
N VAL A 41 14.14 14.21 1.74
CA VAL A 41 13.12 13.53 2.56
C VAL A 41 13.02 12.06 2.19
N ARG A 42 13.03 11.74 0.89
CA ARG A 42 13.03 10.35 0.44
C ARG A 42 14.20 9.54 0.98
N GLN A 43 15.40 10.13 0.99
CA GLN A 43 16.59 9.47 1.55
C GLN A 43 16.48 9.26 3.05
N ILE A 44 16.00 10.27 3.78
CA ILE A 44 15.81 10.23 5.24
C ILE A 44 14.80 9.13 5.61
N GLU A 45 13.62 9.10 5.01
CA GLU A 45 12.60 8.11 5.31
C GLU A 45 13.02 6.68 4.92
N THR A 46 13.76 6.53 3.80
CA THR A 46 14.34 5.25 3.43
C THR A 46 15.34 4.77 4.50
N MET A 47 16.17 5.68 4.98
CA MET A 47 17.15 5.40 6.03
C MET A 47 16.48 5.02 7.36
N GLU A 48 15.41 5.73 7.78
CA GLU A 48 14.63 5.38 8.98
C GLU A 48 14.14 3.94 8.94
N TYR A 49 13.57 3.56 7.79
CA TYR A 49 13.04 2.22 7.60
C TYR A 49 14.14 1.15 7.62
N GLU A 50 15.25 1.38 6.90
CA GLU A 50 16.39 0.45 6.87
C GLU A 50 17.03 0.26 8.25
N LEU A 51 17.10 1.33 9.04
CA LEU A 51 17.61 1.29 10.39
C LEU A 51 16.61 0.71 11.40
N GLY A 52 15.30 0.76 11.09
CA GLY A 52 14.24 0.46 12.04
C GLY A 52 14.25 1.42 13.24
N GLU A 53 14.67 2.66 13.02
CA GLU A 53 14.94 3.64 14.05
C GLU A 53 14.67 5.04 13.50
N GLY A 54 13.87 5.81 14.22
CA GLY A 54 13.49 7.18 13.84
C GLY A 54 12.04 7.52 14.18
N PRO A 55 11.62 8.77 13.96
CA PRO A 55 10.30 9.25 14.35
C PRO A 55 9.15 8.60 13.60
N CYS A 56 9.32 8.33 12.30
CA CYS A 56 8.31 7.66 11.47
C CYS A 56 8.04 6.25 11.99
N VAL A 57 9.11 5.50 12.29
CA VAL A 57 9.01 4.16 12.90
C VAL A 57 8.33 4.24 14.27
N ASP A 58 8.71 5.21 15.10
CA ASP A 58 8.11 5.39 16.42
C ASP A 58 6.65 5.86 16.36
N ALA A 59 6.27 6.72 15.39
CA ALA A 59 4.90 7.14 15.17
C ALA A 59 3.98 5.98 14.78
N ILE A 60 4.44 5.11 13.92
CA ILE A 60 3.68 3.93 13.48
C ILE A 60 3.37 2.99 14.65
N TRP A 61 4.33 2.80 15.59
CA TRP A 61 4.24 1.75 16.60
C TRP A 61 3.95 2.22 18.02
N LYS A 62 4.28 3.49 18.37
CA LYS A 62 4.29 3.93 19.76
C LYS A 62 3.30 5.05 20.09
N GLN A 63 3.18 6.06 19.24
CA GLN A 63 2.42 7.28 19.54
C GLN A 63 1.74 7.87 18.30
N PRO A 64 0.55 8.48 18.43
CA PRO A 64 -0.14 9.10 17.30
C PRO A 64 0.54 10.37 16.77
N VAL A 65 1.28 11.08 17.62
CA VAL A 65 2.07 12.28 17.25
C VAL A 65 3.45 12.14 17.85
N PHE A 66 4.45 12.42 17.07
CA PHE A 66 5.84 12.36 17.45
C PHE A 66 6.52 13.70 17.14
N GLU A 67 7.35 14.19 18.06
CA GLU A 67 8.05 15.46 17.89
C GLU A 67 9.46 15.38 18.44
N SER A 68 10.43 15.90 17.69
CA SER A 68 11.73 16.28 18.19
C SER A 68 11.97 17.76 17.88
N ALA A 69 11.99 18.58 18.90
CA ALA A 69 12.23 20.00 18.73
C ALA A 69 13.69 20.29 18.32
N ASP A 70 14.63 19.44 18.79
CA ASP A 70 16.04 19.48 18.41
C ASP A 70 16.55 18.04 18.28
N LEU A 71 17.02 17.66 17.08
CA LEU A 71 17.55 16.33 16.82
C LEU A 71 18.87 16.05 17.54
N HIS A 72 19.61 17.08 17.98
CA HIS A 72 20.79 16.89 18.81
C HIS A 72 20.43 16.24 20.14
N ASP A 73 19.29 16.58 20.71
CA ASP A 73 18.78 16.00 21.97
C ASP A 73 18.26 14.55 21.75
N ALA A 74 17.90 14.20 20.52
CA ALA A 74 17.35 12.90 20.17
C ALA A 74 18.40 11.83 19.84
N VAL A 75 19.69 12.16 19.85
CA VAL A 75 20.80 11.21 19.54
C VAL A 75 20.80 10.00 20.48
N SER A 76 20.42 10.17 21.74
CA SER A 76 20.32 9.05 22.68
C SER A 76 19.14 8.12 22.38
N GLN A 77 18.08 8.63 21.78
CA GLN A 77 16.88 7.89 21.40
C GLN A 77 17.06 7.19 20.04
N TRP A 78 17.71 7.88 19.10
CA TRP A 78 17.97 7.40 17.74
C TRP A 78 19.45 7.53 17.37
N PRO A 79 20.31 6.67 17.96
CA PRO A 79 21.76 6.84 17.86
C PRO A 79 22.32 6.62 16.45
N ARG A 80 21.59 5.96 15.58
CA ARG A 80 21.99 5.75 14.18
C ARG A 80 21.30 6.69 13.19
N PHE A 81 20.06 7.07 13.50
CA PHE A 81 19.25 7.94 12.65
C PHE A 81 19.58 9.43 12.85
N ALA A 82 19.50 9.92 14.11
CA ALA A 82 19.61 11.35 14.40
C ALA A 82 20.92 11.99 13.89
N PRO A 83 22.11 11.39 14.05
CA PRO A 83 23.33 11.97 13.50
C PRO A 83 23.30 12.12 11.98
N ARG A 84 22.73 11.15 11.26
CA ARG A 84 22.66 11.18 9.81
C ARG A 84 21.63 12.20 9.29
N ALA A 85 20.51 12.35 9.99
CA ALA A 85 19.52 13.37 9.68
C ALA A 85 20.09 14.78 9.88
N LEU A 86 20.87 14.97 10.96
CA LEU A 86 21.61 16.22 11.22
C LEU A 86 22.66 16.50 10.14
N GLU A 87 23.45 15.50 9.73
CA GLU A 87 24.41 15.62 8.62
C GLU A 87 23.70 16.02 7.31
N ALA A 88 22.47 15.57 7.10
CA ALA A 88 21.63 15.95 5.97
C ALA A 88 20.95 17.33 6.11
N GLY A 89 21.14 18.01 7.26
CA GLY A 89 20.64 19.35 7.52
C GLY A 89 19.26 19.42 8.16
N VAL A 90 18.69 18.30 8.59
CA VAL A 90 17.42 18.28 9.35
C VAL A 90 17.73 18.46 10.83
N GLU A 91 17.12 19.48 11.45
CA GLU A 91 17.37 19.82 12.86
C GLU A 91 16.14 19.62 13.76
N SER A 92 14.92 19.67 13.21
CA SER A 92 13.70 19.30 13.94
C SER A 92 12.69 18.58 13.06
N LEU A 93 11.79 17.85 13.69
CA LEU A 93 10.79 17.05 13.00
C LEU A 93 9.51 16.90 13.82
N LEU A 94 8.41 16.65 13.10
CA LEU A 94 7.09 16.45 13.67
C LEU A 94 6.35 15.40 12.83
N GLY A 95 6.07 14.23 13.40
CA GLY A 95 5.45 13.10 12.74
C GLY A 95 4.04 12.83 13.25
N PHE A 96 3.17 12.37 12.36
CA PHE A 96 1.78 12.02 12.63
C PHE A 96 1.46 10.65 12.09
N ARG A 97 0.95 9.77 12.94
CA ARG A 97 0.41 8.49 12.49
C ARG A 97 -0.86 8.71 11.68
N LEU A 98 -0.92 8.09 10.51
CA LEU A 98 -2.14 7.98 9.71
C LEU A 98 -2.82 6.66 10.06
N PHE A 99 -4.07 6.74 10.52
CA PHE A 99 -4.79 5.56 10.99
C PHE A 99 -6.29 5.66 10.74
N LEU A 100 -6.94 4.49 10.65
CA LEU A 100 -8.40 4.39 10.64
C LEU A 100 -8.81 3.31 11.64
N ALA A 101 -9.60 3.69 12.65
CA ALA A 101 -9.90 2.85 13.81
C ALA A 101 -8.59 2.34 14.46
N GLU A 102 -8.36 1.03 14.47
CA GLU A 102 -7.15 0.42 15.03
C GLU A 102 -6.04 0.20 13.99
N ASP A 103 -6.36 0.34 12.68
CA ASP A 103 -5.43 0.06 11.61
C ASP A 103 -4.52 1.25 11.32
N THR A 104 -3.21 1.05 11.38
CA THR A 104 -2.22 2.03 10.95
C THR A 104 -2.08 1.98 9.44
N LEU A 105 -2.32 3.12 8.78
CA LEU A 105 -2.20 3.29 7.34
C LEU A 105 -0.80 3.78 6.93
N GLY A 106 -0.10 4.48 7.83
CA GLY A 106 1.20 5.07 7.55
C GLY A 106 1.57 6.20 8.51
N ALA A 107 2.41 7.10 8.03
CA ALA A 107 2.81 8.32 8.72
C ALA A 107 2.89 9.52 7.75
N LEU A 108 2.63 10.71 8.27
CA LEU A 108 2.93 12.01 7.67
C LEU A 108 4.03 12.63 8.50
N ASP A 109 5.17 12.91 7.89
CA ASP A 109 6.35 13.45 8.54
C ASP A 109 6.70 14.82 7.98
N LEU A 110 6.97 15.75 8.90
CA LEU A 110 7.33 17.14 8.62
C LEU A 110 8.75 17.37 9.11
N TYR A 111 9.57 17.97 8.28
CA TYR A 111 10.99 18.22 8.54
C TYR A 111 11.28 19.70 8.48
N ALA A 112 12.18 20.16 9.35
CA ALA A 112 12.68 21.52 9.33
C ALA A 112 14.21 21.56 9.44
N TYR A 113 14.81 22.54 8.74
CA TYR A 113 16.25 22.76 8.71
C TYR A 113 16.75 23.71 9.80
N ARG A 114 15.94 23.86 10.87
CA ARG A 114 16.28 24.60 12.07
C ARG A 114 15.65 23.94 13.29
N ALA A 115 16.32 24.00 14.42
CA ALA A 115 15.78 23.53 15.68
C ALA A 115 14.61 24.40 16.15
N GLY A 116 13.64 23.80 16.85
CA GLY A 116 12.48 24.48 17.38
C GLY A 116 11.54 25.10 16.37
N ALA A 117 11.51 24.55 15.13
CA ALA A 117 10.70 25.10 14.04
C ALA A 117 9.20 24.97 14.28
N PHE A 118 8.79 23.89 14.92
CA PHE A 118 7.38 23.56 15.10
C PHE A 118 6.86 24.10 16.44
N ASN A 119 5.69 24.71 16.40
CA ASN A 119 4.99 25.26 17.56
C ASN A 119 3.63 24.55 17.74
N GLN A 120 2.85 24.99 18.73
CA GLN A 120 1.53 24.42 18.99
C GLN A 120 0.57 24.57 17.79
N THR A 121 0.67 25.63 17.01
CA THR A 121 -0.14 25.85 15.80
C THR A 121 0.26 24.86 14.71
N SER A 122 1.58 24.64 14.49
CA SER A 122 2.10 23.64 13.56
C SER A 122 1.57 22.24 13.89
N ARG A 123 1.60 21.87 15.18
CA ARG A 123 1.06 20.59 15.67
C ARG A 123 -0.44 20.48 15.43
N ALA A 124 -1.23 21.54 15.71
CA ALA A 124 -2.68 21.53 15.52
C ALA A 124 -3.05 21.37 14.03
N ILE A 125 -2.40 22.14 13.14
CA ILE A 125 -2.61 22.05 11.69
C ILE A 125 -2.21 20.66 11.17
N GLY A 126 -1.03 20.16 11.56
CA GLY A 126 -0.55 18.84 11.18
C GLY A 126 -1.51 17.72 11.63
N THR A 127 -2.08 17.80 12.83
CA THR A 127 -3.08 16.85 13.32
C THR A 127 -4.34 16.85 12.45
N VAL A 128 -4.84 18.01 12.06
CA VAL A 128 -6.00 18.13 11.16
C VAL A 128 -5.69 17.55 9.79
N LEU A 129 -4.53 17.88 9.23
CA LEU A 129 -4.08 17.33 7.93
C LEU A 129 -3.93 15.81 7.98
N ALA A 130 -3.31 15.27 9.02
CA ALA A 130 -3.15 13.83 9.21
C ALA A 130 -4.51 13.10 9.31
N SER A 131 -5.47 13.69 10.01
CA SER A 131 -6.82 13.15 10.11
C SER A 131 -7.53 13.10 8.76
N HIS A 132 -7.45 14.18 7.97
CA HIS A 132 -8.03 14.22 6.62
C HIS A 132 -7.28 13.28 5.66
N ALA A 133 -5.95 13.21 5.77
CA ALA A 133 -5.13 12.27 5.00
C ALA A 133 -5.53 10.82 5.28
N SER A 134 -5.73 10.47 6.55
CA SER A 134 -6.19 9.13 6.95
C SER A 134 -7.52 8.75 6.30
N LEU A 135 -8.50 9.67 6.31
CA LEU A 135 -9.80 9.44 5.68
C LEU A 135 -9.69 9.31 4.15
N ALA A 136 -8.89 10.17 3.51
CA ALA A 136 -8.69 10.13 2.07
C ALA A 136 -8.01 8.83 1.62
N LEU A 137 -7.00 8.38 2.37
CA LEU A 137 -6.28 7.13 2.10
C LEU A 137 -7.15 5.91 2.34
N ALA A 138 -7.91 5.88 3.43
CA ALA A 138 -8.86 4.81 3.71
C ALA A 138 -9.92 4.69 2.60
N GLY A 139 -10.45 5.82 2.13
CA GLY A 139 -11.39 5.86 1.00
C GLY A 139 -10.78 5.32 -0.29
N ALA A 140 -9.53 5.68 -0.60
CA ALA A 140 -8.82 5.17 -1.78
C ALA A 140 -8.58 3.66 -1.69
N GLN A 141 -8.15 3.14 -0.54
CA GLN A 141 -7.94 1.71 -0.33
C GLN A 141 -9.23 0.88 -0.43
N LEU A 142 -10.35 1.40 0.11
CA LEU A 142 -11.66 0.76 -0.03
C LEU A 142 -12.09 0.69 -1.49
N HIS A 143 -11.90 1.77 -2.24
CA HIS A 143 -12.24 1.81 -3.65
C HIS A 143 -11.41 0.81 -4.50
N GLU A 144 -10.12 0.70 -4.24
CA GLU A 144 -9.26 -0.30 -4.91
C GLU A 144 -9.72 -1.73 -4.60
N ARG A 145 -10.01 -2.06 -3.33
CA ARG A 145 -10.53 -3.38 -2.94
C ARG A 145 -11.87 -3.70 -3.62
N ASP A 146 -12.75 -2.72 -3.74
CA ASP A 146 -14.04 -2.90 -4.42
C ASP A 146 -13.85 -3.17 -5.91
N LEU A 147 -12.94 -2.46 -6.59
CA LEU A 147 -12.59 -2.70 -7.99
C LEU A 147 -12.00 -4.09 -8.21
N ASP A 148 -11.08 -4.52 -7.34
CA ASP A 148 -10.50 -5.86 -7.38
C ASP A 148 -11.55 -6.95 -7.15
N THR A 149 -12.47 -6.72 -6.23
CA THR A 149 -13.59 -7.62 -5.96
C THR A 149 -14.50 -7.74 -7.17
N VAL A 150 -14.86 -6.62 -7.80
CA VAL A 150 -15.70 -6.59 -9.01
C VAL A 150 -14.98 -7.28 -10.19
N ALA A 151 -13.68 -7.03 -10.35
CA ALA A 151 -12.87 -7.69 -11.38
C ALA A 151 -12.82 -9.21 -11.16
N GLY A 152 -12.56 -9.64 -9.92
CA GLY A 152 -12.55 -11.05 -9.53
C GLY A 152 -13.91 -11.74 -9.75
N LEU A 153 -15.03 -11.07 -9.41
CA LEU A 153 -16.37 -11.60 -9.66
C LEU A 153 -16.66 -11.74 -11.16
N ARG A 154 -16.26 -10.74 -11.97
CA ARG A 154 -16.40 -10.82 -13.43
C ARG A 154 -15.60 -11.97 -14.01
N GLU A 155 -14.36 -12.15 -13.56
CA GLU A 155 -13.52 -13.25 -14.00
C GLU A 155 -14.09 -14.60 -13.60
N ALA A 156 -14.64 -14.73 -12.38
CA ALA A 156 -15.32 -15.95 -11.92
C ALA A 156 -16.55 -16.28 -12.76
N LEU A 157 -17.38 -15.28 -13.14
CA LEU A 157 -18.53 -15.47 -14.00
C LEU A 157 -18.12 -15.93 -15.41
N LEU A 158 -17.14 -15.27 -16.04
CA LEU A 158 -16.62 -15.68 -17.35
C LEU A 158 -16.04 -17.10 -17.31
N THR A 159 -15.30 -17.44 -16.25
CA THR A 159 -14.77 -18.78 -16.06
C THR A 159 -15.87 -19.83 -15.91
N ARG A 160 -16.94 -19.51 -15.16
CA ARG A 160 -18.10 -20.39 -15.01
C ARG A 160 -18.80 -20.66 -16.35
N ASP A 161 -18.99 -19.61 -17.14
CA ASP A 161 -19.67 -19.71 -18.45
C ASP A 161 -18.87 -20.58 -19.42
N VAL A 162 -17.56 -20.35 -19.52
CA VAL A 162 -16.66 -21.15 -20.37
C VAL A 162 -16.58 -22.61 -19.92
N LEU A 163 -16.48 -22.84 -18.61
CA LEU A 163 -16.52 -24.18 -18.03
C LEU A 163 -17.86 -24.87 -18.32
N GLY A 164 -18.96 -24.14 -18.25
CA GLY A 164 -20.29 -24.65 -18.61
C GLY A 164 -20.39 -25.10 -20.06
N GLN A 165 -19.87 -24.27 -20.98
CA GLN A 165 -19.81 -24.59 -22.41
C GLN A 165 -18.94 -25.81 -22.68
N ALA A 166 -17.71 -25.84 -22.14
CA ALA A 166 -16.79 -26.97 -22.30
C ALA A 166 -17.35 -28.28 -21.74
N LYS A 167 -17.98 -28.23 -20.55
CA LYS A 167 -18.68 -29.37 -19.96
C LYS A 167 -19.80 -29.86 -20.90
N GLY A 168 -20.64 -28.97 -21.41
CA GLY A 168 -21.72 -29.32 -22.34
C GLY A 168 -21.20 -30.02 -23.59
N ILE A 169 -20.11 -29.52 -24.16
CA ILE A 169 -19.46 -30.14 -25.33
C ILE A 169 -18.93 -31.54 -24.99
N LEU A 170 -18.22 -31.67 -23.87
CA LEU A 170 -17.66 -33.00 -23.45
C LEU A 170 -18.77 -33.99 -23.09
N MET A 171 -19.84 -33.57 -22.47
CA MET A 171 -21.03 -34.41 -22.23
C MET A 171 -21.59 -34.94 -23.55
N ALA A 172 -21.72 -34.12 -24.57
CA ALA A 172 -22.24 -34.50 -25.86
C ALA A 172 -21.28 -35.39 -26.65
N THR A 173 -19.98 -35.07 -26.66
CA THR A 173 -18.98 -35.78 -27.49
C THR A 173 -18.46 -37.05 -26.85
N ARG A 174 -18.38 -37.11 -25.53
CA ARG A 174 -17.88 -38.27 -24.78
C ARG A 174 -18.96 -39.12 -24.12
N HIS A 175 -20.23 -38.72 -24.25
CA HIS A 175 -21.40 -39.38 -23.65
C HIS A 175 -21.26 -39.63 -22.15
N VAL A 176 -20.79 -38.60 -21.43
CA VAL A 176 -20.57 -38.61 -19.97
C VAL A 176 -21.51 -37.61 -19.28
N ASP A 177 -21.67 -37.73 -17.96
CA ASP A 177 -22.39 -36.76 -17.16
C ASP A 177 -21.54 -35.49 -16.87
N ALA A 178 -22.15 -34.51 -16.20
CA ALA A 178 -21.52 -33.23 -15.93
C ALA A 178 -20.30 -33.31 -14.99
N ASP A 179 -20.31 -34.26 -14.06
CA ASP A 179 -19.22 -34.43 -13.09
C ASP A 179 -18.04 -35.14 -13.77
N ALA A 180 -18.30 -36.19 -14.54
CA ALA A 180 -17.27 -36.86 -15.33
C ALA A 180 -16.66 -35.94 -16.42
N ALA A 181 -17.46 -35.07 -17.05
CA ALA A 181 -16.95 -34.06 -17.97
C ALA A 181 -16.01 -33.04 -17.29
N PHE A 182 -16.33 -32.63 -16.06
CA PHE A 182 -15.45 -31.75 -15.28
C PHE A 182 -14.16 -32.44 -14.85
N ASP A 183 -14.23 -33.71 -14.44
CA ASP A 183 -13.06 -34.54 -14.10
C ASP A 183 -12.10 -34.70 -15.29
N LEU A 184 -12.63 -34.82 -16.50
CA LEU A 184 -11.82 -34.85 -17.73
C LEU A 184 -11.03 -33.54 -17.90
N LEU A 185 -11.66 -32.39 -17.70
CA LEU A 185 -10.97 -31.08 -17.75
C LEU A 185 -9.91 -30.96 -16.67
N ILE A 186 -10.19 -31.39 -15.44
CA ILE A 186 -9.22 -31.36 -14.33
C ILE A 186 -8.02 -32.25 -14.63
N LYS A 187 -8.23 -33.48 -15.06
CA LYS A 187 -7.14 -34.42 -15.41
C LYS A 187 -6.26 -33.88 -16.53
N ALA A 188 -6.86 -33.37 -17.61
CA ALA A 188 -6.12 -32.75 -18.69
C ALA A 188 -5.32 -31.55 -18.25
N SER A 189 -5.90 -30.68 -17.40
CA SER A 189 -5.25 -29.54 -16.79
C SER A 189 -4.00 -29.93 -15.99
N GLN A 190 -4.11 -30.97 -15.16
CA GLN A 190 -3.01 -31.48 -14.36
C GLN A 190 -1.91 -32.10 -15.22
N ASN A 191 -2.28 -32.92 -16.22
CA ASN A 191 -1.32 -33.59 -17.09
C ASN A 191 -0.52 -32.60 -17.93
N GLN A 192 -1.16 -31.54 -18.42
CA GLN A 192 -0.54 -30.55 -19.30
C GLN A 192 0.03 -29.34 -18.54
N ASN A 193 -0.19 -29.25 -17.22
CA ASN A 193 0.14 -28.08 -16.40
C ASN A 193 -0.44 -26.76 -16.95
N ILE A 194 -1.67 -26.81 -17.47
CA ILE A 194 -2.38 -25.67 -18.04
C ILE A 194 -3.59 -25.37 -17.15
N LYS A 195 -3.94 -24.09 -16.96
CA LYS A 195 -5.11 -23.70 -16.16
C LYS A 195 -6.39 -24.31 -16.76
N VAL A 196 -7.26 -24.86 -15.91
CA VAL A 196 -8.55 -25.49 -16.34
C VAL A 196 -9.37 -24.55 -17.21
N ARG A 197 -9.39 -23.26 -16.93
CA ARG A 197 -10.04 -22.23 -17.72
C ARG A 197 -9.52 -22.20 -19.16
N THR A 198 -8.21 -22.19 -19.36
CA THR A 198 -7.58 -22.15 -20.68
C THR A 198 -7.96 -23.37 -21.50
N LEU A 199 -7.97 -24.57 -20.88
CA LEU A 199 -8.45 -25.78 -21.53
C LEU A 199 -9.93 -25.72 -21.86
N ALA A 200 -10.76 -25.18 -20.97
CA ALA A 200 -12.17 -25.01 -21.23
C ALA A 200 -12.42 -24.01 -22.39
N GLU A 201 -11.67 -22.92 -22.49
CA GLU A 201 -11.70 -22.00 -23.63
C GLU A 201 -11.35 -22.71 -24.94
N GLU A 202 -10.38 -23.61 -24.91
CA GLU A 202 -9.97 -24.40 -26.08
C GLU A 202 -11.02 -25.41 -26.46
N VAL A 203 -11.58 -26.16 -25.52
CA VAL A 203 -12.70 -27.09 -25.77
C VAL A 203 -13.92 -26.35 -26.31
N ALA A 204 -14.25 -25.19 -25.76
CA ALA A 204 -15.37 -24.37 -26.24
C ALA A 204 -15.16 -23.89 -27.68
N ARG A 205 -13.91 -23.61 -28.07
CA ARG A 205 -13.53 -23.14 -29.41
C ARG A 205 -13.41 -24.27 -30.43
N THR A 206 -12.82 -25.40 -30.07
CA THR A 206 -12.48 -26.51 -30.99
C THR A 206 -13.49 -27.65 -31.01
N GLY A 207 -14.26 -27.79 -29.93
CA GLY A 207 -15.13 -28.94 -29.70
C GLY A 207 -14.42 -30.18 -29.13
N GLU A 208 -13.11 -30.15 -28.96
CA GLU A 208 -12.30 -31.26 -28.56
C GLU A 208 -11.41 -30.95 -27.35
N LEU A 209 -11.19 -31.97 -26.51
CA LEU A 209 -10.24 -31.86 -25.41
C LEU A 209 -8.83 -32.14 -25.98
N PRO A 210 -7.84 -31.24 -25.82
CA PRO A 210 -6.49 -31.47 -26.30
C PRO A 210 -5.90 -32.74 -25.68
N GLU A 211 -5.37 -33.63 -26.53
CA GLU A 211 -4.62 -34.78 -26.07
C GLU A 211 -3.22 -34.34 -25.61
N GLY A 212 -2.85 -34.68 -24.37
CA GLY A 212 -1.55 -34.33 -23.77
C GLY A 212 -0.48 -35.40 -24.10
#